data_7231f336eaffdbf73f30a6e9e5d55ffb
#
_entry.id   7231f336eaffdbf73f30a6e9e5d55ffb
#
_cell.length_a   1.000
_cell.length_b   1.000
_cell.length_c   1.000
_cell.angle_alpha   90.00
_cell.angle_beta   90.00
_cell.angle_gamma   90.00
#
_symmetry.space_group_name_H-M   'P 1'
#
loop_
_entity.id
_entity.type
_entity.pdbx_description
1 polymer ?
#
loop_
_entity_poly.entity_id
_entity_poly.type
_entity_poly.pdbx_seq_one_letter_code
_entity_poly.pdbx_strand_id
1 'polypeptide(L)'
;MVTFDEKGHVYPYQVIEMTLAEFEQEFVENMEDRAHRKHLFSNYLRFIENFRAALGIPFIQWVNGSFTTTKPLPGDIDVVNFIEYDQFARKLAILDKFHSISNSSYSTDAHFAATCKWNHRFHQRAVSDEAYWKDVFGFSKPDENEVRYPKGIIKIKF
;
A
#
# COMPACT_ATOMS: atom_id res chain seq x y z
N MET A 1 12.59 -2.08 -12.32
CA MET A 1 11.70 -1.47 -13.34
C MET A 1 10.47 -2.34 -13.46
N VAL A 2 9.31 -1.77 -13.27
CA VAL A 2 8.03 -2.43 -13.54
C VAL A 2 7.59 -2.17 -14.97
N THR A 3 6.72 -3.01 -15.50
CA THR A 3 6.04 -2.77 -16.77
C THR A 3 4.54 -2.64 -16.51
N PHE A 4 3.82 -2.10 -17.46
CA PHE A 4 2.36 -1.97 -17.37
C PHE A 4 1.73 -2.79 -18.49
N ASP A 5 0.61 -3.45 -18.16
CA ASP A 5 -0.19 -4.16 -19.15
C ASP A 5 -1.04 -3.19 -20.00
N GLU A 6 -1.84 -3.71 -20.93
CA GLU A 6 -2.72 -2.94 -21.82
C GLU A 6 -3.78 -2.11 -21.08
N LYS A 7 -4.07 -2.45 -19.82
CA LYS A 7 -5.00 -1.72 -18.94
C LYS A 7 -4.30 -0.71 -18.04
N GLY A 8 -2.98 -0.63 -18.14
CA GLY A 8 -2.15 0.23 -17.30
C GLY A 8 -1.90 -0.32 -15.89
N HIS A 9 -2.11 -1.61 -15.67
CA HIS A 9 -1.83 -2.25 -14.39
C HIS A 9 -0.39 -2.76 -14.33
N VAL A 10 0.21 -2.71 -13.14
CA VAL A 10 1.56 -3.25 -12.91
C VAL A 10 1.62 -4.73 -13.25
N TYR A 11 2.63 -5.10 -14.03
CA TYR A 11 3.01 -6.46 -14.37
C TYR A 11 4.49 -6.71 -13.97
N PRO A 12 4.85 -7.89 -13.48
CA PRO A 12 4.05 -9.11 -13.31
C PRO A 12 3.02 -9.03 -12.17
N TYR A 13 1.96 -9.82 -12.23
CA TYR A 13 0.86 -9.86 -11.27
C TYR A 13 1.27 -10.61 -9.99
N GLN A 14 2.23 -10.06 -9.29
CA GLN A 14 2.81 -10.61 -8.05
C GLN A 14 3.18 -9.47 -7.09
N VAL A 15 3.64 -9.83 -5.90
CA VAL A 15 4.22 -8.87 -4.95
C VAL A 15 5.65 -8.55 -5.41
N ILE A 16 5.89 -7.28 -5.71
CA ILE A 16 7.18 -6.76 -6.20
C ILE A 16 7.79 -5.91 -5.09
N GLU A 17 8.93 -6.33 -4.58
CA GLU A 17 9.66 -5.56 -3.57
C GLU A 17 10.51 -4.49 -4.24
N MET A 18 10.43 -3.26 -3.70
CA MET A 18 11.26 -2.14 -4.13
C MET A 18 11.53 -1.19 -2.96
N THR A 19 12.52 -0.33 -3.14
CA THR A 19 12.81 0.78 -2.23
C THR A 19 11.85 1.94 -2.47
N LEU A 20 11.76 2.84 -1.51
CA LEU A 20 10.95 4.06 -1.67
C LEU A 20 11.44 4.95 -2.82
N ALA A 21 12.76 4.98 -3.06
CA ALA A 21 13.34 5.73 -4.17
C ALA A 21 12.99 5.12 -5.55
N GLU A 22 12.99 3.79 -5.66
CA GLU A 22 12.53 3.11 -6.87
C GLU A 22 11.04 3.34 -7.10
N PHE A 23 10.24 3.32 -6.02
CA PHE A 23 8.81 3.64 -6.09
C PHE A 23 8.57 5.06 -6.61
N GLU A 24 9.29 6.06 -6.08
CA GLU A 24 9.21 7.44 -6.58
C GLU A 24 9.58 7.53 -8.06
N GLN A 25 10.69 6.90 -8.46
CA GLN A 25 11.11 6.90 -9.85
C GLN A 25 10.07 6.32 -10.79
N GLU A 26 9.50 5.16 -10.44
CA GLU A 26 8.56 4.43 -11.32
C GLU A 26 7.16 5.07 -11.35
N PHE A 27 6.64 5.53 -10.22
CA PHE A 27 5.24 5.96 -10.11
C PHE A 27 5.03 7.48 -9.99
N VAL A 28 6.11 8.25 -9.93
CA VAL A 28 6.07 9.72 -9.91
C VAL A 28 6.87 10.30 -11.08
N GLU A 29 8.19 10.04 -11.12
CA GLU A 29 9.06 10.70 -12.09
C GLU A 29 8.84 10.24 -13.54
N ASN A 30 8.54 8.96 -13.73
CA ASN A 30 8.32 8.36 -15.06
C ASN A 30 6.88 8.54 -15.57
N MET A 31 5.98 9.20 -14.81
CA MET A 31 4.57 9.36 -15.18
C MET A 31 4.30 10.72 -15.87
N GLU A 32 3.35 10.75 -16.78
CA GLU A 32 2.98 11.97 -17.54
C GLU A 32 2.42 13.07 -16.62
N ASP A 33 1.59 12.70 -15.62
CA ASP A 33 0.99 13.59 -14.62
C ASP A 33 1.89 13.84 -13.40
N ARG A 34 3.21 13.90 -13.63
CA ARG A 34 4.25 14.00 -12.61
C ARG A 34 4.00 15.07 -11.55
N ALA A 35 3.56 16.25 -11.94
CA ALA A 35 3.33 17.35 -11.00
C ALA A 35 2.24 17.01 -9.96
N HIS A 36 1.15 16.39 -10.40
CA HIS A 36 0.07 15.92 -9.54
C HIS A 36 0.54 14.79 -8.62
N ARG A 37 1.24 13.80 -9.18
CA ARG A 37 1.78 12.66 -8.41
C ARG A 37 2.81 13.09 -7.38
N LYS A 38 3.65 14.08 -7.68
CA LYS A 38 4.58 14.69 -6.71
C LYS A 38 3.85 15.29 -5.50
N HIS A 39 2.73 15.94 -5.72
CA HIS A 39 1.94 16.49 -4.62
C HIS A 39 1.41 15.36 -3.70
N LEU A 40 0.82 14.31 -4.28
CA LEU A 40 0.34 13.16 -3.49
C LEU A 40 1.50 12.45 -2.78
N PHE A 41 2.59 12.24 -3.48
CA PHE A 41 3.77 11.57 -2.93
C PHE A 41 4.41 12.38 -1.78
N SER A 42 4.44 13.71 -1.86
CA SER A 42 4.90 14.56 -0.75
C SER A 42 4.03 14.38 0.51
N ASN A 43 2.72 14.28 0.36
CA ASN A 43 1.80 14.00 1.47
C ASN A 43 2.02 12.58 2.02
N TYR A 44 2.24 11.61 1.15
CA TYR A 44 2.57 10.24 1.52
C TYR A 44 3.90 10.14 2.28
N LEU A 45 4.94 10.87 1.88
CA LEU A 45 6.20 10.94 2.64
C LEU A 45 5.98 11.47 4.05
N ARG A 46 5.14 12.50 4.22
CA ARG A 46 4.76 13.00 5.54
C ARG A 46 4.01 11.94 6.37
N PHE A 47 3.12 11.18 5.73
CA PHE A 47 2.48 10.04 6.38
C PHE A 47 3.54 9.05 6.89
N ILE A 48 4.45 8.60 6.04
CA ILE A 48 5.51 7.65 6.40
C ILE A 48 6.36 8.18 7.55
N GLU A 49 6.82 9.41 7.47
CA GLU A 49 7.67 10.03 8.50
C GLU A 49 6.96 10.07 9.86
N ASN A 50 5.74 10.59 9.89
CA ASN A 50 4.96 10.71 11.12
C ASN A 50 4.56 9.34 11.68
N PHE A 51 4.18 8.41 10.80
CA PHE A 51 3.80 7.06 11.21
C PHE A 51 4.99 6.29 11.77
N ARG A 52 6.16 6.34 11.11
CA ARG A 52 7.39 5.72 11.62
C ARG A 52 7.80 6.28 12.97
N ALA A 53 7.74 7.60 13.14
CA ALA A 53 8.08 8.25 14.41
C ALA A 53 7.13 7.81 15.54
N ALA A 54 5.83 7.72 15.26
CA ALA A 54 4.84 7.29 16.26
C ALA A 54 4.90 5.79 16.54
N LEU A 55 5.09 4.97 15.50
CA LEU A 55 5.11 3.51 15.62
C LEU A 55 6.38 3.02 16.34
N GLY A 56 7.56 3.53 15.97
CA GLY A 56 8.86 3.24 16.57
C GLY A 56 9.38 1.81 16.36
N ILE A 57 8.83 1.08 15.41
CA ILE A 57 9.23 -0.29 15.03
C ILE A 57 9.20 -0.46 13.50
N PRO A 58 9.95 -1.41 12.94
CA PRO A 58 9.88 -1.75 11.52
C PRO A 58 8.49 -2.26 11.12
N PHE A 59 8.09 -2.00 9.89
CA PHE A 59 6.88 -2.55 9.27
C PHE A 59 7.05 -2.77 7.77
N ILE A 60 6.17 -3.57 7.20
CA ILE A 60 6.10 -3.80 5.76
C ILE A 60 4.84 -3.09 5.25
N GLN A 61 4.96 -2.41 4.13
CA GLN A 61 3.83 -1.77 3.49
C GLN A 61 3.61 -2.36 2.10
N TRP A 62 2.36 -2.68 1.78
CA TRP A 62 1.92 -2.89 0.41
C TRP A 62 1.25 -1.63 -0.09
N VAL A 63 1.58 -1.26 -1.31
CA VAL A 63 1.04 -0.08 -2.00
C VAL A 63 0.35 -0.54 -3.27
N ASN A 64 -0.83 -0.01 -3.54
CA ASN A 64 -1.60 -0.29 -4.73
C ASN A 64 -2.55 0.88 -5.07
N GLY A 65 -3.73 0.59 -5.58
CA GLY A 65 -4.73 1.58 -5.99
C GLY A 65 -4.49 2.14 -7.39
N SER A 66 -5.03 3.29 -7.64
CA SER A 66 -4.87 3.99 -8.93
C SER A 66 -3.48 4.62 -9.08
N PHE A 67 -2.83 4.96 -7.97
CA PHE A 67 -1.50 5.56 -7.99
C PHE A 67 -0.43 4.64 -8.60
N THR A 68 -0.56 3.32 -8.43
CA THR A 68 0.35 2.33 -9.02
C THR A 68 -0.09 1.85 -10.41
N THR A 69 -0.82 2.67 -11.15
CA THR A 69 -1.25 2.40 -12.53
C THR A 69 -0.91 3.57 -13.43
N THR A 70 -1.11 3.40 -14.74
CA THR A 70 -1.00 4.51 -15.71
C THR A 70 -2.23 5.41 -15.73
N LYS A 71 -3.23 5.18 -14.85
CA LYS A 71 -4.40 6.06 -14.74
C LYS A 71 -3.97 7.49 -14.42
N PRO A 72 -4.40 8.49 -15.20
CA PRO A 72 -4.07 9.88 -14.93
C PRO A 72 -4.78 10.40 -13.67
N LEU A 73 -4.13 11.32 -12.99
CA LEU A 73 -4.67 12.06 -11.84
C LEU A 73 -5.27 11.15 -10.74
N PRO A 74 -4.50 10.19 -10.17
CA PRO A 74 -4.99 9.40 -9.04
C PRO A 74 -5.39 10.32 -7.88
N GLY A 75 -6.39 9.90 -7.07
CA GLY A 75 -6.91 10.72 -5.96
C GLY A 75 -6.09 10.60 -4.68
N ASP A 76 -5.52 9.44 -4.45
CA ASP A 76 -4.83 9.04 -3.23
C ASP A 76 -3.82 7.90 -3.49
N ILE A 77 -3.13 7.51 -2.43
CA ILE A 77 -2.23 6.34 -2.43
C ILE A 77 -2.81 5.32 -1.44
N ASP A 78 -3.24 4.17 -1.96
CA ASP A 78 -3.78 3.09 -1.15
C ASP A 78 -2.66 2.24 -0.54
N VAL A 79 -2.66 2.06 0.77
CA VAL A 79 -1.64 1.29 1.47
C VAL A 79 -2.23 0.35 2.54
N VAL A 80 -1.62 -0.82 2.71
CA VAL A 80 -1.80 -1.64 3.90
C VAL A 80 -0.47 -1.86 4.60
N ASN A 81 -0.43 -1.58 5.90
CA ASN A 81 0.75 -1.67 6.74
C ASN A 81 0.69 -2.95 7.56
N PHE A 82 1.64 -3.85 7.34
CA PHE A 82 1.76 -5.11 8.08
C PHE A 82 2.70 -4.93 9.27
N ILE A 83 2.16 -5.13 10.47
CA ILE A 83 2.86 -4.94 11.75
C ILE A 83 2.85 -6.28 12.49
N GLU A 84 3.96 -6.59 13.15
CA GLU A 84 4.07 -7.79 13.98
C GLU A 84 2.94 -7.82 15.03
N TYR A 85 2.29 -9.00 15.22
CA TYR A 85 1.03 -9.16 15.94
C TYR A 85 1.06 -8.59 17.37
N ASP A 86 2.10 -8.89 18.15
CA ASP A 86 2.19 -8.43 19.53
C ASP A 86 2.36 -6.90 19.61
N GLN A 87 3.01 -6.31 18.65
CA GLN A 87 3.15 -4.85 18.51
C GLN A 87 1.85 -4.22 18.00
N PHE A 88 1.17 -4.86 17.06
CA PHE A 88 -0.13 -4.43 16.56
C PHE A 88 -1.13 -4.25 17.71
N ALA A 89 -1.26 -5.28 18.56
CA ALA A 89 -2.16 -5.25 19.70
C ALA A 89 -1.83 -4.14 20.71
N ARG A 90 -0.53 -3.88 20.94
CA ARG A 90 -0.07 -2.84 21.88
C ARG A 90 -0.21 -1.42 21.36
N LYS A 91 -0.26 -1.24 20.05
CA LYS A 91 -0.19 0.07 19.39
C LYS A 91 -1.51 0.49 18.72
N LEU A 92 -2.62 -0.17 19.02
CA LEU A 92 -3.94 0.10 18.42
C LEU A 92 -4.29 1.60 18.41
N ALA A 93 -4.07 2.31 19.52
CA ALA A 93 -4.36 3.75 19.60
C ALA A 93 -3.51 4.61 18.65
N ILE A 94 -2.31 4.15 18.28
CA ILE A 94 -1.49 4.80 17.25
C ILE A 94 -2.06 4.49 15.87
N LEU A 95 -2.37 3.21 15.61
CA LEU A 95 -2.91 2.78 14.32
C LEU A 95 -4.22 3.51 13.99
N ASP A 96 -5.12 3.66 14.97
CA ASP A 96 -6.38 4.38 14.81
C ASP A 96 -6.19 5.85 14.39
N LYS A 97 -5.12 6.51 14.88
CA LYS A 97 -4.82 7.91 14.49
C LYS A 97 -4.37 8.03 13.03
N PHE A 98 -3.79 6.98 12.47
CA PHE A 98 -3.27 6.97 11.09
C PHE A 98 -4.18 6.25 10.11
N HIS A 99 -5.27 5.65 10.57
CA HIS A 99 -6.25 5.04 9.69
C HIS A 99 -6.91 6.10 8.79
N SER A 100 -7.19 5.76 7.55
CA SER A 100 -7.77 6.66 6.53
C SER A 100 -9.01 7.42 6.99
N ILE A 101 -9.89 6.75 7.74
CA ILE A 101 -11.11 7.36 8.29
C ILE A 101 -10.81 8.50 9.26
N SER A 102 -9.68 8.42 9.98
CA SER A 102 -9.30 9.39 11.00
C SER A 102 -8.43 10.53 10.48
N ASN A 103 -7.79 10.39 9.31
CA ASN A 103 -6.78 11.33 8.86
C ASN A 103 -6.63 11.44 7.33
N SER A 104 -7.48 12.27 6.72
CA SER A 104 -7.45 12.52 5.27
C SER A 104 -6.33 13.49 4.81
N SER A 105 -5.54 14.06 5.74
CA SER A 105 -4.56 15.12 5.42
C SER A 105 -3.32 14.62 4.65
N TYR A 106 -3.14 13.31 4.53
CA TYR A 106 -1.97 12.71 3.88
C TYR A 106 -2.20 12.26 2.44
N SER A 107 -3.41 12.43 1.90
CA SER A 107 -3.76 11.84 0.59
C SER A 107 -3.39 10.36 0.48
N THR A 108 -3.55 9.63 1.61
CA THR A 108 -3.18 8.22 1.74
C THR A 108 -4.34 7.47 2.37
N ASP A 109 -4.86 6.47 1.67
CA ASP A 109 -5.84 5.53 2.20
C ASP A 109 -5.11 4.41 2.92
N ALA A 110 -4.90 4.59 4.24
CA ALA A 110 -4.07 3.72 5.06
C ALA A 110 -4.89 2.69 5.83
N HIS A 111 -4.55 1.43 5.62
CA HIS A 111 -5.06 0.28 6.36
C HIS A 111 -3.94 -0.42 7.12
N PHE A 112 -4.33 -1.27 8.09
CA PHE A 112 -3.40 -1.96 8.96
C PHE A 112 -3.79 -3.42 9.11
N ALA A 113 -2.80 -4.31 9.05
CA ALA A 113 -2.96 -5.74 9.25
C ALA A 113 -1.85 -6.27 10.15
N ALA A 114 -2.15 -7.30 10.92
CA ALA A 114 -1.16 -7.97 11.73
C ALA A 114 -0.44 -9.05 10.89
N THR A 115 0.87 -9.18 11.12
CA THR A 115 1.64 -10.33 10.63
C THR A 115 2.27 -11.07 11.80
N CYS A 116 2.59 -12.35 11.65
CA CYS A 116 3.26 -13.12 12.70
C CYS A 116 4.04 -14.29 12.11
N LYS A 117 4.99 -14.79 12.93
CA LYS A 117 5.79 -15.97 12.57
C LYS A 117 4.90 -17.21 12.45
N TRP A 118 5.35 -18.20 11.66
CA TRP A 118 4.64 -19.46 11.40
C TRP A 118 4.26 -20.25 12.67
N ASN A 119 5.05 -20.14 13.73
CA ASN A 119 4.82 -20.84 15.00
C ASN A 119 3.97 -20.03 16.02
N HIS A 120 3.47 -18.86 15.63
CA HIS A 120 2.64 -18.04 16.49
C HIS A 120 1.20 -18.59 16.54
N ARG A 121 0.56 -18.57 17.71
CA ARG A 121 -0.82 -19.09 17.91
C ARG A 121 -1.86 -18.45 16.97
N PHE A 122 -1.64 -17.23 16.50
CA PHE A 122 -2.52 -16.52 15.57
C PHE A 122 -2.03 -16.52 14.13
N HIS A 123 -1.07 -17.38 13.79
CA HIS A 123 -0.49 -17.42 12.44
C HIS A 123 -1.54 -17.60 11.34
N GLN A 124 -2.50 -18.51 11.53
CA GLN A 124 -3.56 -18.72 10.53
C GLN A 124 -4.42 -17.48 10.29
N ARG A 125 -4.68 -16.69 11.34
CA ARG A 125 -5.39 -15.43 11.19
C ARG A 125 -4.58 -14.42 10.39
N ALA A 126 -3.31 -14.27 10.69
CA ALA A 126 -2.41 -13.38 9.92
C ALA A 126 -2.30 -13.80 8.45
N VAL A 127 -2.26 -15.10 8.16
CA VAL A 127 -2.29 -15.64 6.78
C VAL A 127 -3.61 -15.31 6.09
N SER A 128 -4.74 -15.40 6.79
CA SER A 128 -6.06 -15.03 6.23
C SER A 128 -6.15 -13.52 5.95
N ASP A 129 -5.62 -12.69 6.84
CA ASP A 129 -5.59 -11.23 6.63
C ASP A 129 -4.69 -10.86 5.45
N GLU A 130 -3.52 -11.50 5.32
CA GLU A 130 -2.64 -11.32 4.16
C GLU A 130 -3.29 -11.77 2.86
N ALA A 131 -3.98 -12.92 2.86
CA ALA A 131 -4.72 -13.41 1.70
C ALA A 131 -5.85 -12.46 1.29
N TYR A 132 -6.58 -11.90 2.25
CA TYR A 132 -7.60 -10.89 2.00
C TYR A 132 -7.00 -9.65 1.30
N TRP A 133 -5.91 -9.11 1.84
CA TRP A 133 -5.26 -7.94 1.23
C TRP A 133 -4.63 -8.25 -0.12
N LYS A 134 -4.16 -9.47 -0.32
CA LYS A 134 -3.66 -9.93 -1.62
C LYS A 134 -4.78 -9.99 -2.66
N ASP A 135 -5.99 -10.37 -2.28
CA ASP A 135 -7.16 -10.28 -3.16
C ASP A 135 -7.58 -8.84 -3.43
N VAL A 136 -7.68 -8.01 -2.39
CA VAL A 136 -8.09 -6.60 -2.53
C VAL A 136 -7.10 -5.81 -3.37
N PHE A 137 -5.81 -5.98 -3.16
CA PHE A 137 -4.75 -5.22 -3.85
C PHE A 137 -4.31 -5.90 -5.17
N GLY A 138 -4.41 -7.21 -5.28
CA GLY A 138 -3.99 -7.95 -6.47
C GLY A 138 -4.95 -7.84 -7.65
N PHE A 139 -6.08 -7.15 -7.48
CA PHE A 139 -7.06 -6.97 -8.55
C PHE A 139 -7.58 -5.52 -8.60
N SER A 140 -8.07 -5.12 -9.79
CA SER A 140 -8.79 -3.86 -9.95
C SER A 140 -10.14 -3.90 -9.22
N LYS A 141 -10.75 -2.74 -9.02
CA LYS A 141 -12.20 -2.67 -8.77
C LYS A 141 -12.94 -3.28 -9.97
N PRO A 142 -14.12 -3.90 -9.76
CA PRO A 142 -14.93 -4.40 -10.88
C PRO A 142 -15.22 -3.28 -11.88
N ASP A 143 -15.19 -3.63 -13.17
CA ASP A 143 -15.69 -2.77 -14.25
C ASP A 143 -17.21 -2.81 -14.36
N GLU A 144 -17.78 -2.19 -15.40
CA GLU A 144 -19.23 -2.19 -15.67
C GLU A 144 -19.83 -3.57 -15.92
N ASN A 145 -19.00 -4.57 -16.24
CA ASN A 145 -19.36 -5.96 -16.43
C ASN A 145 -19.03 -6.84 -15.21
N GLU A 146 -18.73 -6.23 -14.08
CA GLU A 146 -18.31 -6.90 -12.83
C GLU A 146 -16.99 -7.69 -12.95
N VAL A 147 -16.16 -7.40 -13.97
CA VAL A 147 -14.87 -8.07 -14.18
C VAL A 147 -13.76 -7.35 -13.43
N ARG A 148 -12.96 -8.12 -12.69
CA ARG A 148 -11.75 -7.66 -12.01
C ARG A 148 -10.52 -8.12 -12.78
N TYR A 149 -9.55 -7.24 -12.93
CA TYR A 149 -8.30 -7.50 -13.67
C TYR A 149 -7.12 -7.59 -12.71
N PRO A 150 -6.21 -8.55 -12.92
CA PRO A 150 -5.07 -8.74 -12.04
C PRO A 150 -4.13 -7.53 -12.06
N LYS A 151 -3.44 -7.29 -10.93
CA LYS A 151 -2.47 -6.20 -10.75
C LYS A 151 -1.31 -6.68 -9.90
N GLY A 152 -0.09 -6.21 -10.22
CA GLY A 152 1.03 -6.34 -9.31
C GLY A 152 0.85 -5.47 -8.06
N ILE A 153 1.40 -5.93 -6.94
CA ILE A 153 1.38 -5.23 -5.65
C ILE A 153 2.80 -4.77 -5.33
N ILE A 154 2.97 -3.53 -4.95
CA ILE A 154 4.28 -3.00 -4.56
C ILE A 154 4.49 -3.21 -3.07
N LYS A 155 5.65 -3.75 -2.69
CA LYS A 155 6.04 -3.98 -1.30
C LYS A 155 7.25 -3.12 -0.95
N ILE A 156 7.13 -2.32 0.12
CA ILE A 156 8.21 -1.50 0.66
C ILE A 156 8.44 -1.89 2.13
N LYS A 157 9.69 -1.88 2.57
CA LYS A 157 10.08 -2.14 3.96
C LYS A 157 10.54 -0.84 4.62
N PHE A 158 10.08 -0.59 5.83
CA PHE A 158 10.42 0.58 6.64
C PHE A 158 10.99 0.21 7.99
#